data_d08445aad85b62cad689756bf5e9948b
#
_entry.id   d08445aad85b62cad689756bf5e9948b
#
_cell.length_a   1.000
_cell.length_b   1.000
_cell.length_c   1.000
_cell.angle_alpha   90.00
_cell.angle_beta   90.00
_cell.angle_gamma   90.00
#
_symmetry.space_group_name_H-M   'P 1'
#
loop_
_entity.id
_entity.type
_entity.pdbx_description
1 polymer ?
#
loop_
_entity_poly.entity_id
_entity_poly.type
_entity_poly.pdbx_seq_one_letter_code
_entity_poly.pdbx_strand_id
1 'polypeptide(L)'
;MSNFFVKLTSTLLITCAASVALVAGAHEGTKEIIAKKHEADTKAAYKQVLPDLGDLQKEKAPGDLISDIQKSSKGGKANGYIYTVDPSGYGGKIKLMVGIDAEKGTITGIKVLSHSETPGLGARSTEPEWQAQFKGKSLENDLVVTKQDPTKDNDIRAITAATITSRAVVTGVNAARDHYMKNFANGKG
;
A
#
# COMPACT_ATOMS: atom_id res chain seq x y z
N MET A 1 -49.52 12.86 28.38
CA MET A 1 -48.73 12.17 27.31
C MET A 1 -47.56 13.01 26.82
N SER A 2 -47.71 14.34 26.63
CA SER A 2 -46.63 15.23 26.15
C SER A 2 -45.32 15.14 26.97
N ASN A 3 -45.40 15.19 28.31
CA ASN A 3 -44.22 15.15 29.20
C ASN A 3 -43.43 13.85 29.14
N PHE A 4 -44.08 12.74 28.79
CA PHE A 4 -43.39 11.45 28.66
C PHE A 4 -42.50 11.42 27.39
N PHE A 5 -43.06 11.88 26.27
CA PHE A 5 -42.27 11.94 25.01
C PHE A 5 -41.12 12.94 25.10
N VAL A 6 -41.33 14.10 25.75
CA VAL A 6 -40.28 15.11 25.98
C VAL A 6 -39.16 14.53 26.84
N LYS A 7 -39.48 13.81 27.95
CA LYS A 7 -38.47 13.11 28.75
C LYS A 7 -37.68 12.07 27.96
N LEU A 8 -38.37 11.25 27.17
CA LEU A 8 -37.74 10.20 26.39
C LEU A 8 -36.77 10.79 25.33
N THR A 9 -37.24 11.82 24.62
CA THR A 9 -36.43 12.51 23.59
C THR A 9 -35.21 13.21 24.21
N SER A 10 -35.40 13.90 25.34
CA SER A 10 -34.28 14.58 26.03
C SER A 10 -33.24 13.59 26.56
N THR A 11 -33.68 12.48 27.12
CA THR A 11 -32.73 11.42 27.58
C THR A 11 -31.93 10.86 26.39
N LEU A 12 -32.60 10.57 25.28
CA LEU A 12 -31.91 10.07 24.06
C LEU A 12 -30.92 11.10 23.53
N LEU A 13 -31.32 12.37 23.46
CA LEU A 13 -30.47 13.47 23.00
C LEU A 13 -29.21 13.61 23.86
N ILE A 14 -29.37 13.56 25.20
CA ILE A 14 -28.27 13.68 26.15
C ILE A 14 -27.32 12.49 26.02
N THR A 15 -27.83 11.25 25.92
CA THR A 15 -26.99 10.08 25.77
C THR A 15 -26.24 10.07 24.45
N CYS A 16 -26.88 10.46 23.35
CA CYS A 16 -26.21 10.59 22.05
C CYS A 16 -25.12 11.68 22.08
N ALA A 17 -25.44 12.85 22.65
CA ALA A 17 -24.47 13.93 22.77
C ALA A 17 -23.25 13.54 23.62
N ALA A 18 -23.48 12.86 24.76
CA ALA A 18 -22.41 12.38 25.62
C ALA A 18 -21.53 11.33 24.89
N SER A 19 -22.14 10.40 24.15
CA SER A 19 -21.41 9.40 23.38
C SER A 19 -20.55 10.02 22.29
N VAL A 20 -21.10 10.99 21.54
CA VAL A 20 -20.35 11.71 20.51
C VAL A 20 -19.19 12.51 21.13
N ALA A 21 -19.41 13.20 22.25
CA ALA A 21 -18.37 13.95 22.93
C ALA A 21 -17.23 13.07 23.43
N LEU A 22 -17.54 11.87 23.98
CA LEU A 22 -16.54 10.90 24.41
C LEU A 22 -15.71 10.37 23.24
N VAL A 23 -16.36 10.02 22.14
CA VAL A 23 -15.65 9.52 20.93
C VAL A 23 -14.78 10.60 20.31
N ALA A 24 -15.31 11.84 20.20
CA ALA A 24 -14.56 12.97 19.67
C ALA A 24 -13.34 13.30 20.56
N GLY A 25 -13.51 13.31 21.88
CA GLY A 25 -12.41 13.55 22.83
C GLY A 25 -11.34 12.47 22.77
N ALA A 26 -11.73 11.21 22.66
CA ALA A 26 -10.79 10.10 22.49
C ALA A 26 -10.04 10.19 21.14
N HIS A 27 -10.72 10.60 20.07
CA HIS A 27 -10.12 10.79 18.75
C HIS A 27 -9.04 11.88 18.76
N GLU A 28 -9.37 13.06 19.30
CA GLU A 28 -8.40 14.16 19.38
C GLU A 28 -7.19 13.81 20.27
N GLY A 29 -7.41 13.12 21.40
CA GLY A 29 -6.33 12.69 22.29
C GLY A 29 -5.38 11.64 21.68
N THR A 30 -5.86 10.86 20.70
CA THR A 30 -5.05 9.82 20.06
C THR A 30 -4.45 10.23 18.71
N LYS A 31 -4.93 11.31 18.11
CA LYS A 31 -4.55 11.78 16.78
C LYS A 31 -3.04 11.98 16.57
N GLU A 32 -2.36 12.61 17.52
CA GLU A 32 -0.92 12.81 17.43
C GLU A 32 -0.13 11.52 17.56
N ILE A 33 -0.57 10.60 18.42
CA ILE A 33 0.07 9.30 18.61
C ILE A 33 -0.08 8.46 17.35
N ILE A 34 -1.27 8.47 16.75
CA ILE A 34 -1.56 7.79 15.49
C ILE A 34 -0.72 8.37 14.35
N ALA A 35 -0.60 9.71 14.26
CA ALA A 35 0.21 10.35 13.23
C ALA A 35 1.71 10.00 13.35
N LYS A 36 2.27 10.05 14.56
CA LYS A 36 3.67 9.66 14.82
C LYS A 36 3.94 8.20 14.52
N LYS A 37 3.00 7.33 14.90
CA LYS A 37 3.10 5.89 14.60
C LYS A 37 3.02 5.65 13.10
N HIS A 38 2.12 6.32 12.40
CA HIS A 38 1.97 6.20 10.94
C HIS A 38 3.24 6.66 10.20
N GLU A 39 3.90 7.71 10.66
CA GLU A 39 5.15 8.19 10.09
C GLU A 39 6.31 7.20 10.34
N ALA A 40 6.41 6.64 11.54
CA ALA A 40 7.41 5.62 11.88
C ALA A 40 7.19 4.33 11.07
N ASP A 41 5.95 3.86 10.96
CA ASP A 41 5.58 2.67 10.20
C ASP A 41 5.85 2.88 8.68
N THR A 42 5.60 4.09 8.17
CA THR A 42 5.90 4.47 6.79
C THR A 42 7.41 4.45 6.51
N LYS A 43 8.23 5.03 7.40
CA LYS A 43 9.69 4.99 7.28
C LYS A 43 10.24 3.55 7.34
N ALA A 44 9.67 2.72 8.22
CA ALA A 44 10.02 1.31 8.29
C ALA A 44 9.64 0.55 7.01
N ALA A 45 8.46 0.85 6.46
CA ALA A 45 8.01 0.27 5.20
C ALA A 45 8.91 0.67 4.02
N TYR A 46 9.38 1.93 3.95
CA TYR A 46 10.33 2.35 2.91
C TYR A 46 11.63 1.53 2.95
N LYS A 47 12.22 1.33 4.13
CA LYS A 47 13.43 0.50 4.28
C LYS A 47 13.18 -0.97 3.94
N GLN A 48 11.96 -1.47 4.17
CA GLN A 48 11.60 -2.84 3.85
C GLN A 48 11.47 -3.07 2.33
N VAL A 49 10.89 -2.09 1.60
CA VAL A 49 10.71 -2.20 0.14
C VAL A 49 11.95 -1.74 -0.64
N LEU A 50 12.74 -0.82 -0.08
CA LEU A 50 14.01 -0.35 -0.67
C LEU A 50 15.11 -0.36 0.41
N PRO A 51 15.83 -1.47 0.61
CA PRO A 51 16.84 -1.60 1.67
C PRO A 51 17.97 -0.57 1.56
N ASP A 52 18.34 -0.18 0.33
CA ASP A 52 19.36 0.81 0.04
C ASP A 52 18.78 2.23 -0.07
N LEU A 53 18.01 2.63 0.94
CA LEU A 53 17.31 3.91 0.99
C LEU A 53 18.33 5.07 1.15
N GLY A 54 18.24 6.05 0.23
CA GLY A 54 18.95 7.33 0.29
C GLY A 54 18.05 8.49 0.74
N ASP A 55 18.38 9.70 0.29
CA ASP A 55 17.55 10.89 0.50
C ASP A 55 16.28 10.79 -0.35
N LEU A 56 15.14 11.01 0.30
CA LEU A 56 13.84 10.90 -0.35
C LEU A 56 13.38 12.25 -0.91
N GLN A 57 12.95 12.25 -2.15
CA GLN A 57 12.31 13.38 -2.81
C GLN A 57 10.97 12.94 -3.38
N LYS A 58 9.94 13.73 -3.11
CA LYS A 58 8.61 13.45 -3.63
C LYS A 58 8.51 13.82 -5.09
N GLU A 59 8.11 12.86 -5.92
CA GLU A 59 7.82 13.04 -7.33
C GLU A 59 6.31 13.18 -7.57
N LYS A 60 5.94 13.73 -8.73
CA LYS A 60 4.53 13.90 -9.09
C LYS A 60 3.91 12.55 -9.46
N ALA A 61 2.96 12.11 -8.66
CA ALA A 61 2.15 10.94 -8.98
C ALA A 61 1.07 11.27 -10.01
N PRO A 62 0.77 10.37 -10.98
CA PRO A 62 -0.25 10.60 -12.00
C PRO A 62 -1.68 10.62 -11.44
N GLY A 63 -1.89 10.12 -10.22
CA GLY A 63 -3.20 9.86 -9.66
C GLY A 63 -3.71 8.45 -10.02
N ASP A 64 -5.02 8.23 -9.90
CA ASP A 64 -5.65 6.93 -10.13
C ASP A 64 -5.04 5.80 -9.28
N LEU A 65 -4.32 4.89 -9.96
CA LEU A 65 -3.72 3.71 -9.34
C LEU A 65 -2.44 4.02 -8.55
N ILE A 66 -1.68 5.07 -8.95
CA ILE A 66 -0.43 5.48 -8.29
C ILE A 66 -0.71 6.74 -7.47
N SER A 67 -0.73 6.61 -6.15
CA SER A 67 -1.08 7.70 -5.23
C SER A 67 0.12 8.50 -4.73
N ASP A 68 1.32 7.90 -4.68
CA ASP A 68 2.55 8.59 -4.28
C ASP A 68 3.79 7.97 -4.93
N ILE A 69 4.81 8.81 -5.17
CA ILE A 69 6.10 8.39 -5.71
C ILE A 69 7.19 9.08 -4.91
N GLN A 70 8.12 8.32 -4.38
CA GLN A 70 9.31 8.80 -3.69
C GLN A 70 10.56 8.37 -4.47
N LYS A 71 11.35 9.33 -4.92
CA LYS A 71 12.67 9.10 -5.52
C LYS A 71 13.70 9.03 -4.40
N SER A 72 14.47 7.97 -4.36
CA SER A 72 15.59 7.80 -3.46
C SER A 72 16.88 8.16 -4.19
N SER A 73 17.73 8.99 -3.57
CA SER A 73 18.97 9.44 -4.17
C SER A 73 20.15 9.26 -3.20
N LYS A 74 21.28 8.80 -3.71
CA LYS A 74 22.57 8.73 -2.98
C LYS A 74 23.64 9.47 -3.78
N GLY A 75 24.33 10.41 -3.14
CA GLY A 75 25.37 11.17 -3.79
C GLY A 75 24.89 11.96 -5.02
N GLY A 76 23.64 12.42 -5.02
CA GLY A 76 23.03 13.17 -6.12
C GLY A 76 22.51 12.31 -7.27
N LYS A 77 22.70 10.98 -7.26
CA LYS A 77 22.20 10.06 -8.27
C LYS A 77 21.02 9.27 -7.72
N ALA A 78 19.97 9.10 -8.54
CA ALA A 78 18.84 8.25 -8.18
C ALA A 78 19.28 6.79 -8.08
N ASN A 79 19.11 6.18 -6.91
CA ASN A 79 19.40 4.77 -6.69
C ASN A 79 18.14 3.89 -6.65
N GLY A 80 16.97 4.48 -6.46
CA GLY A 80 15.72 3.73 -6.46
C GLY A 80 14.49 4.60 -6.39
N TYR A 81 13.33 3.96 -6.53
CA TYR A 81 12.02 4.60 -6.45
C TYR A 81 11.08 3.75 -5.59
N ILE A 82 10.24 4.42 -4.82
CA ILE A 82 9.18 3.79 -4.03
C ILE A 82 7.85 4.33 -4.54
N TYR A 83 7.02 3.43 -5.02
CA TYR A 83 5.67 3.72 -5.47
C TYR A 83 4.66 3.30 -4.41
N THR A 84 3.68 4.14 -4.14
CA THR A 84 2.47 3.74 -3.42
C THR A 84 1.35 3.60 -4.42
N VAL A 85 0.73 2.43 -4.47
CA VAL A 85 -0.34 2.11 -5.43
C VAL A 85 -1.56 1.56 -4.70
N ASP A 86 -2.76 1.82 -5.24
CA ASP A 86 -4.05 1.51 -4.63
C ASP A 86 -4.94 0.68 -5.58
N PRO A 87 -4.52 -0.55 -6.01
CA PRO A 87 -5.33 -1.40 -6.87
C PRO A 87 -6.61 -1.90 -6.17
N SER A 88 -7.65 -2.18 -6.97
CA SER A 88 -8.91 -2.72 -6.48
C SER A 88 -8.80 -4.24 -6.32
N GLY A 89 -8.86 -4.71 -5.07
CA GLY A 89 -8.93 -6.11 -4.70
C GLY A 89 -10.35 -6.68 -4.74
N TYR A 90 -10.58 -7.75 -3.98
CA TYR A 90 -11.91 -8.35 -3.83
C TYR A 90 -12.77 -7.61 -2.79
N GLY A 91 -12.20 -7.32 -1.62
CA GLY A 91 -12.89 -6.64 -0.51
C GLY A 91 -12.82 -5.11 -0.59
N GLY A 92 -12.05 -4.54 -1.52
CA GLY A 92 -11.85 -3.10 -1.64
C GLY A 92 -10.46 -2.76 -2.18
N LYS A 93 -10.07 -1.50 -2.02
CA LYS A 93 -8.72 -1.07 -2.40
C LYS A 93 -7.66 -1.69 -1.50
N ILE A 94 -6.55 -2.08 -2.13
CA ILE A 94 -5.36 -2.58 -1.44
C ILE A 94 -4.28 -1.52 -1.60
N LYS A 95 -3.89 -0.87 -0.51
CA LYS A 95 -2.76 0.06 -0.54
C LYS A 95 -1.47 -0.71 -0.36
N LEU A 96 -0.56 -0.61 -1.33
CA LEU A 96 0.74 -1.27 -1.25
C LEU A 96 1.86 -0.35 -1.71
N MET A 97 3.05 -0.57 -1.16
CA MET A 97 4.30 0.01 -1.64
C MET A 97 5.05 -0.97 -2.53
N VAL A 98 5.71 -0.43 -3.55
CA VAL A 98 6.57 -1.16 -4.48
C VAL A 98 7.91 -0.45 -4.52
N GLY A 99 8.99 -1.14 -4.18
CA GLY A 99 10.36 -0.64 -4.30
C GLY A 99 10.97 -1.07 -5.63
N ILE A 100 11.65 -0.14 -6.30
CA ILE A 100 12.37 -0.35 -7.56
C ILE A 100 13.82 0.08 -7.38
N ASP A 101 14.75 -0.82 -7.71
CA ASP A 101 16.18 -0.51 -7.82
C ASP A 101 16.44 0.06 -9.23
N ALA A 102 16.86 1.33 -9.26
CA ALA A 102 17.10 2.02 -10.52
C ALA A 102 18.39 1.58 -11.23
N GLU A 103 19.35 1.02 -10.49
CA GLU A 103 20.63 0.57 -11.06
C GLU A 103 20.49 -0.82 -11.66
N LYS A 104 19.76 -1.72 -10.96
CA LYS A 104 19.60 -3.12 -11.40
C LYS A 104 18.39 -3.33 -12.31
N GLY A 105 17.47 -2.37 -12.38
CA GLY A 105 16.22 -2.54 -13.13
C GLY A 105 15.35 -3.67 -12.57
N THR A 106 15.25 -3.78 -11.24
CA THR A 106 14.53 -4.86 -10.57
C THR A 106 13.61 -4.34 -9.47
N ILE A 107 12.59 -5.12 -9.14
CA ILE A 107 11.76 -4.90 -7.96
C ILE A 107 12.55 -5.33 -6.72
N THR A 108 12.74 -4.43 -5.76
CA THR A 108 13.45 -4.74 -4.51
C THR A 108 12.56 -5.40 -3.48
N GLY A 109 11.27 -5.15 -3.55
CA GLY A 109 10.24 -5.75 -2.70
C GLY A 109 8.92 -5.01 -2.78
N ILE A 110 7.90 -5.61 -2.19
CA ILE A 110 6.59 -4.98 -2.00
C ILE A 110 6.19 -5.02 -0.52
N LYS A 111 5.30 -4.12 -0.13
CA LYS A 111 4.68 -4.11 1.20
C LYS A 111 3.22 -3.71 1.12
N VAL A 112 2.32 -4.58 1.52
CA VAL A 112 0.91 -4.22 1.71
C VAL A 112 0.77 -3.39 2.98
N LEU A 113 0.24 -2.18 2.86
CA LEU A 113 0.06 -1.22 3.97
C LEU A 113 -1.31 -1.36 4.60
N SER A 114 -2.34 -1.49 3.77
CA SER A 114 -3.73 -1.66 4.22
C SER A 114 -4.56 -2.37 3.16
N HIS A 115 -5.57 -3.09 3.61
CA HIS A 115 -6.54 -3.80 2.78
C HIS A 115 -7.84 -4.08 3.54
N SER A 116 -8.90 -4.42 2.81
CA SER A 116 -10.19 -4.88 3.33
C SER A 116 -10.50 -6.32 2.89
N GLU A 117 -9.47 -7.11 2.60
CA GLU A 117 -9.60 -8.49 2.13
C GLU A 117 -10.01 -9.45 3.25
N THR A 118 -10.66 -10.55 2.88
CA THR A 118 -11.13 -11.59 3.81
C THR A 118 -9.95 -12.27 4.53
N PRO A 119 -10.00 -12.37 5.89
CA PRO A 119 -9.03 -13.13 6.66
C PRO A 119 -8.88 -14.58 6.18
N GLY A 120 -7.65 -15.08 6.14
CA GLY A 120 -7.34 -16.44 5.65
C GLY A 120 -7.37 -16.62 4.14
N LEU A 121 -7.86 -15.64 3.38
CA LEU A 121 -7.91 -15.61 1.91
C LEU A 121 -7.02 -14.47 1.37
N GLY A 122 -7.63 -13.39 0.89
CA GLY A 122 -6.91 -12.24 0.33
C GLY A 122 -6.01 -11.52 1.34
N ALA A 123 -6.33 -11.55 2.64
CA ALA A 123 -5.47 -11.01 3.70
C ALA A 123 -4.07 -11.66 3.74
N ARG A 124 -3.91 -12.87 3.19
CA ARG A 124 -2.62 -13.54 3.04
C ARG A 124 -1.65 -12.80 2.11
N SER A 125 -2.11 -11.81 1.36
CA SER A 125 -1.25 -10.91 0.59
C SER A 125 -0.27 -10.10 1.47
N THR A 126 -0.52 -10.01 2.77
CA THR A 126 0.39 -9.41 3.75
C THR A 126 1.49 -10.37 4.24
N GLU A 127 1.39 -11.66 3.95
CA GLU A 127 2.36 -12.66 4.38
C GLU A 127 3.73 -12.42 3.73
N PRO A 128 4.82 -12.35 4.51
CA PRO A 128 6.15 -12.10 3.98
C PRO A 128 6.60 -13.12 2.92
N GLU A 129 6.24 -14.39 3.09
CA GLU A 129 6.56 -15.47 2.16
C GLU A 129 5.95 -15.23 0.78
N TRP A 130 4.69 -14.78 0.74
CA TRP A 130 4.03 -14.48 -0.52
C TRP A 130 4.61 -13.23 -1.18
N GLN A 131 4.90 -12.18 -0.39
CA GLN A 131 5.49 -10.93 -0.86
C GLN A 131 6.94 -11.13 -1.37
N ALA A 132 7.66 -12.10 -0.82
CA ALA A 132 9.04 -12.40 -1.22
C ALA A 132 9.17 -12.79 -2.70
N GLN A 133 8.10 -13.29 -3.32
CA GLN A 133 8.09 -13.66 -4.74
C GLN A 133 8.40 -12.47 -5.68
N PHE A 134 8.11 -11.25 -5.24
CA PHE A 134 8.31 -10.04 -6.05
C PHE A 134 9.76 -9.56 -6.04
N LYS A 135 10.54 -9.96 -5.03
CA LYS A 135 11.92 -9.52 -4.86
C LYS A 135 12.81 -10.07 -5.97
N GLY A 136 13.57 -9.16 -6.61
CA GLY A 136 14.51 -9.50 -7.67
C GLY A 136 13.86 -9.69 -9.04
N LYS A 137 12.54 -9.55 -9.17
CA LYS A 137 11.85 -9.62 -10.46
C LYS A 137 12.30 -8.49 -11.37
N SER A 138 12.62 -8.83 -12.63
CA SER A 138 13.03 -7.87 -13.65
C SER A 138 11.89 -6.92 -14.04
N LEU A 139 12.25 -5.68 -14.37
CA LEU A 139 11.31 -4.70 -14.92
C LEU A 139 11.09 -4.85 -16.44
N GLU A 140 11.80 -5.75 -17.12
CA GLU A 140 11.69 -5.91 -18.57
C GLU A 140 10.34 -6.46 -19.01
N ASN A 141 9.78 -7.38 -18.22
CA ASN A 141 8.52 -8.05 -18.54
C ASN A 141 7.46 -7.81 -17.46
N ASP A 142 6.20 -7.82 -17.88
CA ASP A 142 5.06 -7.77 -16.97
C ASP A 142 5.05 -9.00 -16.08
N LEU A 143 4.72 -8.80 -14.79
CA LEU A 143 4.44 -9.90 -13.89
C LEU A 143 3.10 -10.53 -14.24
N VAL A 144 3.04 -11.86 -14.18
CA VAL A 144 1.86 -12.66 -14.52
C VAL A 144 1.47 -13.52 -13.33
N VAL A 145 0.17 -13.58 -13.02
CA VAL A 145 -0.34 -14.45 -11.95
C VAL A 145 -0.57 -15.86 -12.48
N THR A 146 0.09 -16.84 -11.87
CA THR A 146 -0.13 -18.27 -12.14
C THR A 146 -0.81 -18.97 -10.95
N LYS A 147 -1.63 -19.97 -11.23
CA LYS A 147 -2.23 -20.85 -10.18
C LYS A 147 -1.33 -22.04 -9.85
N GLN A 148 -0.39 -22.35 -10.73
CA GLN A 148 0.59 -23.41 -10.57
C GLN A 148 1.89 -22.85 -10.03
N ASP A 149 2.88 -23.70 -9.80
CA ASP A 149 4.22 -23.25 -9.44
C ASP A 149 4.81 -22.38 -10.56
N PRO A 150 5.50 -21.29 -10.22
CA PRO A 150 6.13 -20.41 -11.19
C PRO A 150 7.10 -21.17 -12.10
N THR A 151 6.96 -21.01 -13.40
CA THR A 151 7.83 -21.63 -14.41
C THR A 151 8.70 -20.61 -15.12
N LYS A 152 8.32 -19.32 -15.06
CA LYS A 152 9.03 -18.19 -15.66
C LYS A 152 9.44 -17.20 -14.60
N ASP A 153 10.46 -16.41 -14.87
CA ASP A 153 10.98 -15.41 -13.94
C ASP A 153 9.94 -14.33 -13.58
N ASN A 154 8.98 -14.06 -14.47
CA ASN A 154 7.92 -13.10 -14.24
C ASN A 154 6.63 -13.69 -13.67
N ASP A 155 6.58 -14.97 -13.36
CA ASP A 155 5.43 -15.62 -12.75
C ASP A 155 5.35 -15.31 -11.23
N ILE A 156 4.14 -15.02 -10.76
CA ILE A 156 3.77 -14.86 -9.36
C ILE A 156 2.69 -15.88 -9.03
N ARG A 157 2.96 -16.78 -8.08
CA ARG A 157 1.98 -17.76 -7.62
C ARG A 157 0.83 -17.09 -6.90
N ALA A 158 -0.38 -17.36 -7.35
CA ALA A 158 -1.60 -16.85 -6.72
C ALA A 158 -1.76 -17.40 -5.29
N ILE A 159 -2.34 -16.59 -4.42
CA ILE A 159 -2.86 -17.06 -3.14
C ILE A 159 -4.03 -18.00 -3.42
N THR A 160 -3.98 -19.20 -2.86
CA THR A 160 -5.05 -20.18 -3.00
C THR A 160 -6.40 -19.59 -2.57
N ALA A 161 -7.41 -19.74 -3.40
CA ALA A 161 -8.76 -19.17 -3.23
C ALA A 161 -8.83 -17.63 -3.20
N ALA A 162 -7.74 -16.90 -3.51
CA ALA A 162 -7.71 -15.44 -3.56
C ALA A 162 -7.02 -14.90 -4.82
N THR A 163 -7.36 -15.46 -5.98
CA THR A 163 -6.78 -15.07 -7.28
C THR A 163 -7.08 -13.61 -7.65
N ILE A 164 -8.24 -13.07 -7.26
CA ILE A 164 -8.61 -11.68 -7.53
C ILE A 164 -7.67 -10.73 -6.79
N THR A 165 -7.44 -10.98 -5.50
CA THR A 165 -6.48 -10.23 -4.68
C THR A 165 -5.07 -10.31 -5.26
N SER A 166 -4.61 -11.51 -5.64
CA SER A 166 -3.29 -11.73 -6.24
C SER A 166 -3.12 -10.94 -7.53
N ARG A 167 -4.14 -10.96 -8.41
CA ARG A 167 -4.15 -10.17 -9.63
C ARG A 167 -4.14 -8.67 -9.36
N ALA A 168 -4.90 -8.20 -8.37
CA ALA A 168 -4.93 -6.80 -7.99
C ALA A 168 -3.53 -6.31 -7.57
N VAL A 169 -2.83 -7.06 -6.72
CA VAL A 169 -1.47 -6.73 -6.30
C VAL A 169 -0.52 -6.69 -7.51
N VAL A 170 -0.54 -7.72 -8.37
CA VAL A 170 0.30 -7.77 -9.58
C VAL A 170 -0.01 -6.60 -10.53
N THR A 171 -1.28 -6.24 -10.71
CA THR A 171 -1.67 -5.06 -11.50
C THR A 171 -1.08 -3.78 -10.92
N GLY A 172 -1.11 -3.60 -9.60
CA GLY A 172 -0.49 -2.46 -8.94
C GLY A 172 1.02 -2.41 -9.15
N VAL A 173 1.70 -3.56 -9.05
CA VAL A 173 3.15 -3.65 -9.28
C VAL A 173 3.50 -3.35 -10.74
N ASN A 174 2.75 -3.90 -11.70
CA ASN A 174 2.96 -3.63 -13.12
C ASN A 174 2.72 -2.15 -13.45
N ALA A 175 1.73 -1.50 -12.85
CA ALA A 175 1.50 -0.07 -13.03
C ALA A 175 2.68 0.79 -12.53
N ALA A 176 3.26 0.44 -11.38
CA ALA A 176 4.46 1.09 -10.87
C ALA A 176 5.66 0.90 -11.82
N ARG A 177 5.87 -0.33 -12.28
CA ARG A 177 6.88 -0.68 -13.28
C ARG A 177 6.71 0.12 -14.57
N ASP A 178 5.52 0.12 -15.16
CA ASP A 178 5.24 0.79 -16.42
C ASP A 178 5.48 2.30 -16.33
N HIS A 179 5.05 2.89 -15.22
CA HIS A 179 5.30 4.31 -14.97
C HIS A 179 6.80 4.59 -14.84
N TYR A 180 7.54 3.74 -14.11
CA TYR A 180 8.98 3.86 -13.97
C TYR A 180 9.69 3.74 -15.34
N MET A 181 9.38 2.71 -16.11
CA MET A 181 9.99 2.47 -17.43
C MET A 181 9.74 3.62 -18.40
N LYS A 182 8.54 4.19 -18.36
CA LYS A 182 8.16 5.30 -19.24
C LYS A 182 8.84 6.63 -18.87
N ASN A 183 9.01 6.92 -17.58
CA ASN A 183 9.37 8.26 -17.12
C ASN A 183 10.81 8.36 -16.58
N PHE A 184 11.39 7.27 -16.07
CA PHE A 184 12.66 7.32 -15.34
C PHE A 184 13.75 6.37 -15.88
N ALA A 185 13.39 5.26 -16.51
CA ALA A 185 14.36 4.25 -16.98
C ALA A 185 15.34 4.78 -18.05
N ASN A 186 14.94 5.79 -18.82
CA ASN A 186 15.76 6.35 -19.92
C ASN A 186 16.52 7.64 -19.54
N GLY A 187 16.79 7.87 -18.28
CA GLY A 187 17.57 9.03 -17.82
C GLY A 187 16.87 10.39 -18.00
N LYS A 188 15.53 10.41 -18.14
CA LYS A 188 14.71 11.61 -18.22
C LYS A 188 14.14 11.98 -16.84
N GLY A 189 15.00 12.10 -15.84
CA GLY A 189 14.60 12.51 -14.50
C GLY A 189 15.63 13.38 -13.83
#